data_3589fb53a28afaf10811dc659a444324
#
_entry.id   3589fb53a28afaf10811dc659a444324
#
_cell.length_a   1.000
_cell.length_b   1.000
_cell.length_c   1.000
_cell.angle_alpha   90.00
_cell.angle_beta   90.00
_cell.angle_gamma   90.00
#
_symmetry.space_group_name_H-M   'P 1'
#
loop_
_entity.id
_entity.type
_entity.pdbx_description
1 polymer ?
#
loop_
_entity_poly.entity_id
_entity_poly.type
_entity_poly.pdbx_seq_one_letter_code
_entity_poly.pdbx_strand_id
1 'polypeptide(L)'
;MSHVGVSFDTPEYVGNIDGLGTLRVLEAVRLLGLEKKTRIYQASTSELYGGMPENKNEKGFYDESSPFYPRSPYGVAKIYGFWITKNYREAYDMFACNGILFNHESPRRGETFVTRKITRAVSKIALGLQD
;
A
#
# COMPACT_ATOMS: atom_id res chain seq x y z
N MET A 1 3.69 4.39 -6.09
CA MET A 1 3.42 3.24 -7.01
C MET A 1 2.45 2.29 -6.32
N SER A 2 1.54 1.65 -7.05
CA SER A 2 0.54 0.75 -6.43
C SER A 2 0.29 -0.54 -7.24
N HIS A 3 1.10 -0.81 -8.26
CA HIS A 3 0.93 -1.96 -9.15
C HIS A 3 1.92 -3.07 -8.78
N VAL A 4 1.41 -4.14 -8.15
CA VAL A 4 2.24 -5.26 -7.64
C VAL A 4 3.06 -5.90 -8.77
N GLY A 5 2.44 -6.22 -9.92
CA GLY A 5 3.14 -6.84 -11.06
C GLY A 5 4.34 -6.02 -11.53
N VAL A 6 4.16 -4.73 -11.74
CA VAL A 6 5.23 -3.81 -12.19
C VAL A 6 6.38 -3.71 -11.17
N SER A 7 6.13 -4.00 -9.90
CA SER A 7 7.19 -3.96 -8.88
C SER A 7 8.29 -4.99 -9.10
N PHE A 8 7.99 -6.09 -9.79
CA PHE A 8 9.00 -7.10 -10.14
C PHE A 8 9.89 -6.64 -11.30
N ASP A 9 9.37 -5.80 -12.19
CA ASP A 9 10.13 -5.25 -13.31
C ASP A 9 11.05 -4.09 -12.89
N THR A 10 10.63 -3.33 -11.86
CA THR A 10 11.32 -2.12 -11.40
C THR A 10 11.47 -2.06 -9.88
N PRO A 11 12.09 -3.06 -9.21
CA PRO A 11 12.09 -3.19 -7.75
C PRO A 11 12.82 -2.04 -7.04
N GLU A 12 13.92 -1.54 -7.59
CA GLU A 12 14.66 -0.42 -7.03
C GLU A 12 13.83 0.87 -7.05
N TYR A 13 13.16 1.16 -8.17
CA TYR A 13 12.27 2.31 -8.29
C TYR A 13 11.15 2.25 -7.25
N VAL A 14 10.52 1.10 -7.09
CA VAL A 14 9.44 0.88 -6.10
C VAL A 14 9.96 1.06 -4.67
N GLY A 15 11.13 0.50 -4.35
CA GLY A 15 11.78 0.70 -3.05
C GLY A 15 12.05 2.18 -2.75
N ASN A 16 12.53 2.91 -3.75
CA ASN A 16 12.84 4.34 -3.64
C ASN A 16 11.57 5.19 -3.44
N ILE A 17 10.50 4.91 -4.18
CA ILE A 17 9.24 5.70 -4.11
C ILE A 17 8.40 5.31 -2.90
N ASP A 18 8.07 4.03 -2.74
CA ASP A 18 7.09 3.57 -1.75
C ASP A 18 7.70 3.36 -0.36
N GLY A 19 9.00 3.02 -0.29
CA GLY A 19 9.73 2.89 0.95
C GLY A 19 10.39 4.21 1.37
N LEU A 20 11.47 4.59 0.70
CA LEU A 20 12.23 5.80 1.05
C LEU A 20 11.44 7.08 0.86
N GLY A 21 10.48 7.12 -0.07
CA GLY A 21 9.57 8.26 -0.22
C GLY A 21 8.78 8.56 1.05
N THR A 22 8.31 7.53 1.75
CA THR A 22 7.65 7.69 3.06
C THR A 22 8.59 8.31 4.09
N LEU A 23 9.82 7.81 4.20
CA LEU A 23 10.84 8.38 5.08
C LEU A 23 11.10 9.86 4.77
N ARG A 24 11.25 10.22 3.50
CA ARG A 24 11.52 11.61 3.10
C ARG A 24 10.41 12.58 3.53
N VAL A 25 9.14 12.16 3.46
CA VAL A 25 8.01 12.97 3.93
C VAL A 25 8.06 13.13 5.45
N LEU A 26 8.30 12.07 6.19
CA LEU A 26 8.43 12.10 7.65
C LEU A 26 9.59 13.01 8.09
N GLU A 27 10.76 12.87 7.46
CA GLU A 27 11.93 13.72 7.71
C GLU A 27 11.68 15.18 7.38
N ALA A 28 10.99 15.47 6.28
CA ALA A 28 10.64 16.85 5.94
C ALA A 28 9.79 17.51 7.04
N VAL A 29 8.79 16.80 7.58
CA VAL A 29 7.95 17.29 8.68
C VAL A 29 8.79 17.51 9.93
N ARG A 30 9.69 16.58 10.26
CA ARG A 30 10.59 16.68 11.41
C ARG A 30 11.57 17.87 11.30
N LEU A 31 12.25 17.96 10.15
CA LEU A 31 13.25 19.02 9.92
C LEU A 31 12.65 20.45 9.93
N LEU A 32 11.36 20.56 9.58
CA LEU A 32 10.63 21.83 9.60
C LEU A 32 10.00 22.15 10.98
N GLY A 33 10.17 21.29 11.98
CA GLY A 33 9.57 21.48 13.31
C GLY A 33 8.03 21.44 13.28
N LEU A 34 7.45 20.62 12.39
CA LEU A 34 6.01 20.52 12.18
C LEU A 34 5.37 19.30 12.86
N GLU A 35 6.09 18.56 13.69
CA GLU A 35 5.67 17.28 14.29
C GLU A 35 4.33 17.41 15.03
N LYS A 36 4.13 18.52 15.75
CA LYS A 36 2.91 18.75 16.52
C LYS A 36 1.77 19.39 15.73
N LYS A 37 2.04 19.82 14.51
CA LYS A 37 1.04 20.50 13.65
C LYS A 37 0.54 19.62 12.52
N THR A 38 1.37 18.71 12.03
CA THR A 38 1.07 17.89 10.85
C THR A 38 0.51 16.53 11.26
N ARG A 39 -0.61 16.17 10.65
CA ARG A 39 -1.19 14.82 10.76
C ARG A 39 -0.83 14.03 9.53
N ILE A 40 -0.18 12.88 9.73
CA ILE A 40 0.32 12.02 8.65
C ILE A 40 -0.50 10.75 8.62
N TYR A 41 -1.03 10.43 7.45
CA TYR A 41 -1.67 9.15 7.16
C TYR A 41 -0.87 8.44 6.08
N GLN A 42 -0.23 7.32 6.43
CA GLN A 42 0.46 6.45 5.49
C GLN A 42 -0.52 5.43 4.92
N ALA A 43 -0.79 5.54 3.64
CA ALA A 43 -1.54 4.53 2.91
C ALA A 43 -0.69 3.25 2.79
N SER A 44 -0.96 2.28 3.64
CA SER A 44 -0.34 0.96 3.58
C SER A 44 -1.22 0.01 2.75
N THR A 45 -1.02 -1.28 2.84
CA THR A 45 -1.66 -2.24 1.92
C THR A 45 -1.86 -3.60 2.56
N SER A 46 -2.91 -4.31 2.15
CA SER A 46 -3.11 -5.73 2.49
C SER A 46 -2.01 -6.66 1.96
N GLU A 47 -1.19 -6.20 0.99
CA GLU A 47 -0.02 -6.93 0.50
C GLU A 47 1.04 -7.18 1.57
N LEU A 48 0.97 -6.48 2.71
CA LEU A 48 1.81 -6.76 3.88
C LEU A 48 1.60 -8.18 4.40
N TYR A 49 0.40 -8.72 4.32
CA TYR A 49 0.06 -10.06 4.81
C TYR A 49 0.51 -11.19 3.87
N GLY A 50 0.77 -10.89 2.59
CA GLY A 50 1.25 -11.84 1.59
C GLY A 50 0.32 -13.00 1.26
N GLY A 51 -0.92 -12.98 1.73
CA GLY A 51 -1.89 -14.04 1.48
C GLY A 51 -1.62 -15.34 2.23
N MET A 52 -0.83 -15.33 3.31
CA MET A 52 -0.45 -16.52 4.08
C MET A 52 -1.62 -17.01 4.95
N PRO A 53 -2.22 -18.19 4.68
CA PRO A 53 -3.38 -18.68 5.42
C PRO A 53 -3.11 -18.84 6.92
N GLU A 54 -1.90 -19.26 7.30
CA GLU A 54 -1.46 -19.48 8.68
C GLU A 54 -1.35 -18.20 9.50
N ASN A 55 -1.29 -17.04 8.85
CA ASN A 55 -1.22 -15.74 9.52
C ASN A 55 -2.59 -15.12 9.77
N LYS A 56 -3.67 -15.82 9.41
CA LYS A 56 -5.04 -15.39 9.71
C LYS A 56 -5.39 -15.71 11.16
N ASN A 57 -6.27 -14.89 11.71
CA ASN A 57 -6.83 -15.15 13.04
C ASN A 57 -7.81 -16.37 13.03
N GLU A 58 -8.30 -16.76 14.20
CA GLU A 58 -9.23 -17.91 14.36
C GLU A 58 -10.51 -17.79 13.54
N LYS A 59 -10.90 -16.57 13.15
CA LYS A 59 -12.08 -16.30 12.29
C LYS A 59 -11.76 -16.36 10.81
N GLY A 60 -10.50 -16.65 10.43
CA GLY A 60 -10.06 -16.75 9.04
C GLY A 60 -9.76 -15.40 8.36
N PHE A 61 -9.59 -14.33 9.13
CA PHE A 61 -9.29 -12.97 8.61
C PHE A 61 -7.91 -12.51 9.01
N TYR A 62 -7.37 -11.54 8.25
CA TYR A 62 -6.24 -10.72 8.69
C TYR A 62 -6.76 -9.55 9.52
N ASP A 63 -6.00 -9.17 10.53
CA ASP A 63 -6.23 -8.01 11.37
C ASP A 63 -4.89 -7.35 11.73
N GLU A 64 -4.91 -6.32 12.58
CA GLU A 64 -3.74 -5.54 12.95
C GLU A 64 -2.72 -6.33 13.79
N SER A 65 -3.10 -7.48 14.31
CA SER A 65 -2.22 -8.41 15.05
C SER A 65 -1.60 -9.49 14.16
N SER A 66 -2.11 -9.66 12.95
CA SER A 66 -1.64 -10.68 12.01
C SER A 66 -0.19 -10.41 11.58
N PRO A 67 0.68 -11.43 11.57
CA PRO A 67 2.05 -11.27 11.11
C PRO A 67 2.14 -10.84 9.66
N PHE A 68 3.07 -9.94 9.35
CA PHE A 68 3.35 -9.54 7.99
C PHE A 68 4.30 -10.52 7.29
N TYR A 69 4.00 -10.84 6.04
CA TYR A 69 4.81 -11.68 5.19
C TYR A 69 4.74 -11.21 3.74
N PRO A 70 5.30 -10.03 3.40
CA PRO A 70 5.19 -9.47 2.05
C PRO A 70 5.85 -10.38 1.01
N ARG A 71 5.17 -10.60 -0.13
CA ARG A 71 5.60 -11.52 -1.19
C ARG A 71 5.89 -10.82 -2.53
N SER A 72 6.08 -9.51 -2.50
CA SER A 72 6.43 -8.73 -3.68
C SER A 72 7.37 -7.58 -3.32
N PRO A 73 8.19 -7.06 -4.26
CA PRO A 73 8.97 -5.85 -4.03
C PRO A 73 8.12 -4.66 -3.57
N TYR A 74 6.89 -4.54 -4.08
CA TYR A 74 5.91 -3.56 -3.62
C TYR A 74 5.55 -3.77 -2.14
N GLY A 75 5.19 -4.99 -1.74
CA GLY A 75 4.86 -5.32 -0.34
C GLY A 75 6.05 -5.05 0.59
N VAL A 76 7.28 -5.39 0.17
CA VAL A 76 8.52 -5.11 0.93
C VAL A 76 8.77 -3.61 1.07
N ALA A 77 8.58 -2.83 0.02
CA ALA A 77 8.69 -1.37 0.11
C ALA A 77 7.63 -0.77 1.05
N LYS A 78 6.41 -1.28 0.98
CA LYS A 78 5.30 -0.82 1.85
C LYS A 78 5.48 -1.23 3.32
N ILE A 79 6.09 -2.37 3.62
CA ILE A 79 6.40 -2.75 5.01
C ILE A 79 7.47 -1.84 5.61
N TYR A 80 8.45 -1.41 4.81
CA TYR A 80 9.39 -0.37 5.25
C TYR A 80 8.62 0.92 5.60
N GLY A 81 7.74 1.39 4.71
CA GLY A 81 6.90 2.57 4.94
C GLY A 81 6.04 2.45 6.21
N PHE A 82 5.46 1.27 6.45
CA PHE A 82 4.68 0.97 7.65
C PHE A 82 5.53 1.12 8.93
N TRP A 83 6.67 0.45 8.98
CA TRP A 83 7.51 0.44 10.18
C TRP A 83 8.19 1.78 10.43
N ILE A 84 8.64 2.49 9.39
CA ILE A 84 9.24 3.81 9.58
C ILE A 84 8.21 4.84 10.06
N THR A 85 6.96 4.75 9.62
CA THR A 85 5.87 5.60 10.12
C THR A 85 5.60 5.35 11.60
N LYS A 86 5.55 4.07 12.01
CA LYS A 86 5.41 3.69 13.43
C LYS A 86 6.61 4.18 14.24
N ASN A 87 7.82 4.01 13.75
CA ASN A 87 9.04 4.44 14.41
C ASN A 87 9.05 5.97 14.65
N TYR A 88 8.69 6.76 13.64
CA TYR A 88 8.65 8.23 13.77
C TYR A 88 7.55 8.71 14.73
N ARG A 89 6.41 8.02 14.77
CA ARG A 89 5.38 8.27 15.77
C ARG A 89 5.91 8.09 17.19
N GLU A 90 6.63 7.00 17.42
CA GLU A 90 7.14 6.64 18.75
C GLU A 90 8.38 7.47 19.15
N ALA A 91 9.29 7.72 18.21
CA ALA A 91 10.54 8.42 18.48
C ALA A 91 10.38 9.95 18.59
N TYR A 92 9.47 10.54 17.82
CA TYR A 92 9.32 11.99 17.71
C TYR A 92 7.94 12.51 18.16
N ASP A 93 7.12 11.60 18.69
CA ASP A 93 5.75 11.94 19.14
C ASP A 93 4.93 12.64 18.04
N MET A 94 5.07 12.15 16.79
CA MET A 94 4.32 12.62 15.64
C MET A 94 2.92 12.03 15.62
N PHE A 95 1.93 12.79 15.16
CA PHE A 95 0.64 12.21 14.77
C PHE A 95 0.79 11.54 13.41
N ALA A 96 1.24 10.29 13.41
CA ALA A 96 1.43 9.48 12.20
C ALA A 96 0.77 8.11 12.36
N CYS A 97 -0.12 7.75 11.45
CA CYS A 97 -0.83 6.47 11.46
C CYS A 97 -0.74 5.75 10.12
N ASN A 98 -0.84 4.43 10.19
CA ASN A 98 -0.92 3.56 9.02
C ASN A 98 -2.36 3.08 8.82
N GLY A 99 -2.87 3.18 7.59
CA GLY A 99 -4.10 2.50 7.20
C GLY A 99 -3.76 1.31 6.31
N ILE A 100 -4.14 0.10 6.72
CA ILE A 100 -3.94 -1.11 5.92
C ILE A 100 -5.09 -1.23 4.94
N LEU A 101 -4.88 -0.72 3.73
CA LEU A 101 -5.89 -0.67 2.69
C LEU A 101 -6.00 -2.01 1.97
N PHE A 102 -7.19 -2.54 1.90
CA PHE A 102 -7.56 -3.64 1.01
C PHE A 102 -7.96 -3.09 -0.36
N ASN A 103 -8.41 -3.95 -1.27
CA ASN A 103 -8.83 -3.53 -2.59
C ASN A 103 -9.98 -2.53 -2.50
N HIS A 104 -9.84 -1.43 -3.21
CA HIS A 104 -10.84 -0.39 -3.31
C HIS A 104 -10.91 0.11 -4.75
N GLU A 105 -12.10 0.36 -5.22
CA GLU A 105 -12.38 0.63 -6.62
C GLU A 105 -13.12 1.95 -6.82
N SER A 106 -12.93 2.54 -8.00
CA SER A 106 -13.65 3.73 -8.42
C SER A 106 -13.71 3.80 -9.94
N PRO A 107 -14.54 4.69 -10.54
CA PRO A 107 -14.51 4.94 -11.98
C PRO A 107 -13.14 5.41 -12.51
N ARG A 108 -12.27 5.88 -11.62
CA ARG A 108 -10.91 6.34 -11.94
C ARG A 108 -9.84 5.25 -11.77
N ARG A 109 -10.23 4.02 -11.41
CA ARG A 109 -9.28 2.90 -11.25
C ARG A 109 -8.51 2.68 -12.56
N GLY A 110 -7.19 2.45 -12.45
CA GLY A 110 -6.34 2.20 -13.61
C GLY A 110 -6.79 0.99 -14.43
N GLU A 111 -6.64 1.07 -15.75
CA GLU A 111 -7.16 0.09 -16.70
C GLU A 111 -6.50 -1.30 -16.60
N THR A 112 -5.32 -1.38 -16.02
CA THR A 112 -4.57 -2.62 -15.79
C THR A 112 -5.04 -3.43 -14.58
N PHE A 113 -5.90 -2.84 -13.73
CA PHE A 113 -6.45 -3.53 -12.58
C PHE A 113 -7.67 -4.39 -12.94
N VAL A 114 -7.85 -5.49 -12.19
CA VAL A 114 -8.82 -6.54 -12.54
C VAL A 114 -10.24 -6.03 -12.75
N THR A 115 -10.76 -5.21 -11.85
CA THR A 115 -12.14 -4.67 -11.94
C THR A 115 -12.32 -3.81 -13.19
N ARG A 116 -11.33 -2.97 -13.51
CA ARG A 116 -11.39 -2.13 -14.73
C ARG A 116 -11.23 -2.97 -15.99
N LYS A 117 -10.43 -4.01 -15.98
CA LYS A 117 -10.34 -4.97 -17.10
C LYS A 117 -11.70 -5.63 -17.37
N ILE A 118 -12.35 -6.11 -16.30
CA ILE A 118 -13.67 -6.76 -16.40
C ILE A 118 -14.72 -5.77 -16.96
N THR A 119 -14.85 -4.59 -16.37
CA THR A 119 -15.86 -3.61 -16.81
C THR A 119 -15.64 -3.17 -18.26
N ARG A 120 -14.38 -3.02 -18.69
CA ARG A 120 -14.07 -2.69 -20.09
C ARG A 120 -14.40 -3.85 -21.04
N ALA A 121 -14.06 -5.09 -20.67
CA ALA A 121 -14.37 -6.25 -21.49
C ALA A 121 -15.90 -6.41 -21.66
N VAL A 122 -16.64 -6.41 -20.56
CA VAL A 122 -18.11 -6.51 -20.61
C VAL A 122 -18.74 -5.41 -21.46
N SER A 123 -18.28 -4.16 -21.32
CA SER A 123 -18.78 -3.06 -22.15
C SER A 123 -18.48 -3.24 -23.63
N LYS A 124 -17.29 -3.73 -23.98
CA LYS A 124 -16.93 -4.01 -25.38
C LYS A 124 -17.76 -5.14 -25.98
N ILE A 125 -17.96 -6.24 -25.22
CA ILE A 125 -18.81 -7.35 -25.63
C ILE A 125 -20.24 -6.85 -25.87
N ALA A 126 -20.80 -6.10 -24.93
CA ALA A 126 -22.16 -5.54 -25.07
C ALA A 126 -22.32 -4.60 -26.27
N LEU A 127 -21.26 -3.97 -26.73
CA LEU A 127 -21.24 -3.09 -27.91
C LEU A 127 -20.83 -3.83 -29.20
N GLY A 128 -20.57 -5.14 -29.15
CA GLY A 128 -20.10 -5.91 -30.31
C GLY A 128 -18.69 -5.54 -30.78
N LEU A 129 -17.87 -4.98 -29.91
CA LEU A 129 -16.50 -4.56 -30.19
C LEU A 129 -15.44 -5.63 -29.82
N GLN A 130 -15.87 -6.70 -29.16
CA GLN A 130 -15.03 -7.81 -28.69
C GLN A 130 -15.93 -9.03 -28.46
N ASP A 131 -15.40 -10.23 -28.75
CA ASP A 131 -16.00 -11.53 -28.44
C ASP A 131 -15.71 -11.96 -27.00
#